data_0371cbca810f24e781de0d08d4a746f9
#
_entry.id   0371cbca810f24e781de0d08d4a746f9
#
_cell.length_a   1.000
_cell.length_b   1.000
_cell.length_c   1.000
_cell.angle_alpha   90.00
_cell.angle_beta   90.00
_cell.angle_gamma   90.00
#
_symmetry.space_group_name_H-M   'P 1'
#
loop_
_entity.id
_entity.type
_entity.pdbx_description
1 polymer ?
#
loop_
_entity_poly.entity_id
_entity_poly.type
_entity_poly.pdbx_seq_one_letter_code
_entity_poly.pdbx_strand_id
1 'polypeptide(L)'
;MIPLKYLLLIAAFSVLHSVAFAQEDSTTAVNEIYDFRRQLDSDYQNPKESPLGVKEIESFGGHTYFPIDLSYRITAKVEVLKNEKVFQMKTTTDRKPDYIKALKLSFRLQDSLCVLYAYRNIALAQKPEYKDQLFLPFTDPTNGFESYGGGRYIDLKMTDKETMVIDFNQSYNPYCAYSGKYSCPVPPKENALRVKINAGILAPPAH
;
A
#
# COMPACT_ATOMS: atom_id res chain seq x y z
N MET A 1 -47.89 -3.09 24.37
CA MET A 1 -46.70 -2.98 25.27
C MET A 1 -45.89 -4.26 25.16
N ILE A 2 -44.70 -4.18 24.55
CA ILE A 2 -43.79 -5.36 24.44
C ILE A 2 -43.17 -5.55 25.83
N PRO A 3 -43.23 -6.74 26.43
CA PRO A 3 -42.64 -6.95 27.74
C PRO A 3 -41.12 -6.75 27.73
N LEU A 4 -40.59 -6.08 28.73
CA LEU A 4 -39.18 -5.67 28.89
C LEU A 4 -38.17 -6.79 28.63
N LYS A 5 -38.52 -8.04 28.93
CA LYS A 5 -37.70 -9.23 28.66
C LYS A 5 -37.42 -9.50 27.16
N TYR A 6 -38.33 -9.11 26.27
CA TYR A 6 -38.12 -9.25 24.84
C TYR A 6 -37.24 -8.11 24.26
N LEU A 7 -37.28 -6.93 24.90
CA LEU A 7 -36.41 -5.82 24.54
C LEU A 7 -34.92 -6.12 24.79
N LEU A 8 -34.65 -6.79 25.94
CA LEU A 8 -33.30 -7.24 26.30
C LEU A 8 -32.79 -8.35 25.38
N LEU A 9 -33.65 -9.27 24.91
CA LEU A 9 -33.28 -10.30 23.96
C LEU A 9 -32.94 -9.72 22.55
N ILE A 10 -33.68 -8.71 22.11
CA ILE A 10 -33.42 -8.07 20.82
C ILE A 10 -32.11 -7.26 20.87
N ALA A 11 -31.82 -6.57 21.98
CA ALA A 11 -30.57 -5.85 22.16
C ALA A 11 -29.35 -6.80 22.23
N ALA A 12 -29.45 -7.93 22.89
CA ALA A 12 -28.39 -8.92 22.97
C ALA A 12 -28.11 -9.56 21.59
N PHE A 13 -29.15 -9.80 20.78
CA PHE A 13 -29.00 -10.39 19.45
C PHE A 13 -28.34 -9.41 18.47
N SER A 14 -28.65 -8.11 18.53
CA SER A 14 -28.03 -7.10 17.67
C SER A 14 -26.56 -6.87 18.00
N VAL A 15 -26.15 -6.93 19.26
CA VAL A 15 -24.75 -6.82 19.67
C VAL A 15 -23.92 -8.02 19.20
N LEU A 16 -24.45 -9.24 19.31
CA LEU A 16 -23.78 -10.45 18.84
C LEU A 16 -23.54 -10.44 17.33
N HIS A 17 -24.48 -9.94 16.53
CA HIS A 17 -24.29 -9.83 15.07
C HIS A 17 -23.22 -8.81 14.71
N SER A 18 -23.19 -7.65 15.36
CA SER A 18 -22.18 -6.62 15.07
C SER A 18 -20.76 -7.08 15.42
N VAL A 19 -20.57 -7.84 16.48
CA VAL A 19 -19.27 -8.41 16.85
C VAL A 19 -18.83 -9.48 15.84
N ALA A 20 -19.76 -10.34 15.37
CA ALA A 20 -19.44 -11.37 14.39
C ALA A 20 -18.99 -10.78 13.04
N PHE A 21 -19.68 -9.75 12.54
CA PHE A 21 -19.28 -9.05 11.29
C PHE A 21 -17.92 -8.35 11.43
N ALA A 22 -17.64 -7.69 12.56
CA ALA A 22 -16.35 -7.05 12.79
C ALA A 22 -15.19 -8.07 12.87
N GLN A 23 -15.44 -9.24 13.44
CA GLN A 23 -14.46 -10.34 13.52
C GLN A 23 -14.16 -10.93 12.15
N GLU A 24 -15.17 -11.15 11.31
CA GLU A 24 -15.02 -11.68 9.96
C GLU A 24 -14.26 -10.70 9.06
N ASP A 25 -14.54 -9.40 9.12
CA ASP A 25 -13.84 -8.37 8.36
C ASP A 25 -12.35 -8.28 8.76
N SER A 26 -12.03 -8.32 10.04
CA SER A 26 -10.64 -8.30 10.52
C SER A 26 -9.85 -9.54 10.10
N THR A 27 -10.46 -10.72 10.14
CA THR A 27 -9.84 -11.97 9.72
C THR A 27 -9.56 -11.96 8.21
N THR A 28 -10.50 -11.49 7.42
CA THR A 28 -10.36 -11.32 5.97
C THR A 28 -9.22 -10.36 5.65
N ALA A 29 -9.15 -9.20 6.31
CA ALA A 29 -8.09 -8.23 6.12
C ALA A 29 -6.70 -8.81 6.44
N VAL A 30 -6.57 -9.55 7.53
CA VAL A 30 -5.31 -10.22 7.91
C VAL A 30 -4.92 -11.26 6.86
N ASN A 31 -5.85 -12.05 6.35
CA ASN A 31 -5.59 -13.04 5.31
C ASN A 31 -5.13 -12.37 3.99
N GLU A 32 -5.77 -11.28 3.57
CA GLU A 32 -5.34 -10.49 2.41
C GLU A 32 -3.89 -9.99 2.54
N ILE A 33 -3.47 -9.57 3.75
CA ILE A 33 -2.10 -9.15 4.01
C ILE A 33 -1.12 -10.33 3.90
N TYR A 34 -1.48 -11.51 4.46
CA TYR A 34 -0.64 -12.70 4.32
C TYR A 34 -0.55 -13.19 2.88
N ASP A 35 -1.66 -13.13 2.12
CA ASP A 35 -1.67 -13.50 0.71
C ASP A 35 -0.76 -12.58 -0.11
N PHE A 36 -0.85 -11.28 0.12
CA PHE A 36 0.04 -10.30 -0.50
C PHE A 36 1.51 -10.60 -0.20
N ARG A 37 1.87 -10.84 1.08
CA ARG A 37 3.24 -11.13 1.48
C ARG A 37 3.77 -12.42 0.84
N ARG A 38 2.95 -13.49 0.81
CA ARG A 38 3.30 -14.75 0.14
C ARG A 38 3.51 -14.56 -1.36
N GLN A 39 2.65 -13.79 -2.02
CA GLN A 39 2.79 -13.52 -3.44
C GLN A 39 4.09 -12.74 -3.72
N LEU A 40 4.37 -11.69 -2.94
CA LEU A 40 5.60 -10.91 -3.08
C LEU A 40 6.85 -11.77 -2.89
N ASP A 41 6.87 -12.64 -1.90
CA ASP A 41 7.98 -13.57 -1.67
C ASP A 41 8.13 -14.58 -2.81
N SER A 42 7.01 -15.09 -3.36
CA SER A 42 6.99 -15.98 -4.51
C SER A 42 7.55 -15.32 -5.78
N ASP A 43 7.19 -14.04 -6.02
CA ASP A 43 7.69 -13.27 -7.17
C ASP A 43 9.21 -13.09 -7.08
N TYR A 44 9.74 -12.86 -5.87
CA TYR A 44 11.19 -12.74 -5.64
C TYR A 44 11.94 -14.06 -5.73
N GLN A 45 11.29 -15.19 -5.52
CA GLN A 45 11.84 -16.53 -5.76
C GLN A 45 11.77 -16.96 -7.23
N ASN A 46 10.98 -16.27 -8.05
CA ASN A 46 10.84 -16.57 -9.48
C ASN A 46 11.99 -15.91 -10.29
N PRO A 47 12.92 -16.66 -10.90
CA PRO A 47 14.05 -16.08 -11.63
C PRO A 47 13.67 -15.18 -12.81
N LYS A 48 12.41 -15.27 -13.30
CA LYS A 48 11.92 -14.44 -14.43
C LYS A 48 11.44 -13.06 -13.99
N GLU A 49 11.07 -12.90 -12.73
CA GLU A 49 10.43 -11.69 -12.19
C GLU A 49 11.26 -11.02 -11.11
N SER A 50 12.13 -11.81 -10.46
CA SER A 50 12.94 -11.38 -9.32
C SER A 50 13.93 -10.26 -9.68
N PRO A 51 14.06 -9.23 -8.83
CA PRO A 51 15.16 -8.27 -8.94
C PRO A 51 16.49 -8.83 -8.43
N LEU A 52 16.48 -9.98 -7.76
CA LEU A 52 17.65 -10.62 -7.16
C LEU A 52 18.48 -11.34 -8.22
N GLY A 53 19.78 -11.50 -7.96
CA GLY A 53 20.64 -12.38 -8.73
C GLY A 53 20.39 -13.86 -8.40
N VAL A 54 20.85 -14.77 -9.26
CA VAL A 54 20.60 -16.22 -9.10
C VAL A 54 21.02 -16.73 -7.72
N LYS A 55 22.21 -16.36 -7.23
CA LYS A 55 22.71 -16.77 -5.91
C LYS A 55 21.88 -16.18 -4.76
N GLU A 56 21.38 -14.98 -4.94
CA GLU A 56 20.54 -14.30 -3.95
C GLU A 56 19.15 -14.95 -3.87
N ILE A 57 18.59 -15.40 -5.01
CA ILE A 57 17.34 -16.15 -5.06
C ILE A 57 17.47 -17.47 -4.28
N GLU A 58 18.59 -18.21 -4.46
CA GLU A 58 18.85 -19.48 -3.77
C GLU A 58 18.89 -19.32 -2.25
N SER A 59 19.34 -18.17 -1.75
CA SER A 59 19.43 -17.86 -0.33
C SER A 59 18.26 -17.02 0.21
N PHE A 60 17.31 -16.65 -0.65
CA PHE A 60 16.20 -15.78 -0.25
C PHE A 60 15.20 -16.53 0.64
N GLY A 61 15.17 -16.17 1.92
CA GLY A 61 14.28 -16.76 2.92
C GLY A 61 12.94 -16.00 3.11
N GLY A 62 12.60 -15.08 2.21
CA GLY A 62 11.45 -14.20 2.32
C GLY A 62 11.80 -12.79 2.83
N HIS A 63 10.87 -11.87 2.67
CA HIS A 63 11.00 -10.50 3.17
C HIS A 63 10.74 -10.43 4.67
N THR A 64 11.32 -9.42 5.30
CA THR A 64 10.98 -9.05 6.68
C THR A 64 9.96 -7.92 6.69
N TYR A 65 9.04 -7.97 7.65
CA TYR A 65 7.92 -7.04 7.75
C TYR A 65 7.76 -6.53 9.17
N PHE A 66 7.17 -5.36 9.32
CA PHE A 66 6.56 -4.96 10.58
C PHE A 66 5.46 -5.95 10.97
N PRO A 67 5.14 -6.12 12.27
CA PRO A 67 3.94 -6.85 12.69
C PRO A 67 2.70 -6.30 11.99
N ILE A 68 1.73 -7.18 11.69
CA ILE A 68 0.46 -6.73 11.11
C ILE A 68 -0.27 -5.88 12.15
N ASP A 69 -0.65 -4.67 11.74
CA ASP A 69 -1.44 -3.75 12.54
C ASP A 69 -2.54 -3.13 11.66
N LEU A 70 -3.79 -3.53 11.91
CA LEU A 70 -4.94 -3.09 11.15
C LEU A 70 -5.27 -1.59 11.35
N SER A 71 -4.68 -0.92 12.34
CA SER A 71 -4.79 0.53 12.45
C SER A 71 -4.13 1.28 11.29
N TYR A 72 -3.26 0.60 10.53
CA TYR A 72 -2.66 1.09 9.28
C TYR A 72 -3.41 0.64 8.01
N ARG A 73 -4.56 -0.04 8.13
CA ARG A 73 -5.53 -0.28 7.06
C ARG A 73 -6.61 0.79 7.13
N ILE A 74 -6.51 1.80 6.29
CA ILE A 74 -7.20 3.08 6.44
C ILE A 74 -8.22 3.27 5.33
N THR A 75 -9.42 3.73 5.68
CA THR A 75 -10.39 4.24 4.71
C THR A 75 -10.08 5.72 4.41
N ALA A 76 -9.60 5.99 3.20
CA ALA A 76 -9.31 7.33 2.72
C ALA A 76 -10.49 7.89 1.93
N LYS A 77 -10.77 9.20 2.08
CA LYS A 77 -11.65 9.95 1.17
C LYS A 77 -10.94 10.12 -0.16
N VAL A 78 -11.66 9.84 -1.25
CA VAL A 78 -11.15 9.93 -2.62
C VAL A 78 -11.65 11.21 -3.28
N GLU A 79 -10.73 11.94 -3.91
CA GLU A 79 -11.02 13.00 -4.85
C GLU A 79 -10.38 12.62 -6.19
N VAL A 80 -11.21 12.36 -7.21
CA VAL A 80 -10.73 12.07 -8.57
C VAL A 80 -10.26 13.37 -9.20
N LEU A 81 -8.99 13.42 -9.56
CA LEU A 81 -8.38 14.60 -10.15
C LEU A 81 -8.60 14.60 -11.67
N LYS A 82 -9.20 15.68 -12.17
CA LYS A 82 -9.48 15.87 -13.59
C LYS A 82 -8.57 16.97 -14.14
N ASN A 83 -8.14 16.81 -15.39
CA ASN A 83 -7.35 17.81 -16.11
C ASN A 83 -5.98 18.13 -15.50
N GLU A 84 -5.41 17.18 -14.74
CA GLU A 84 -4.05 17.29 -14.23
C GLU A 84 -3.04 17.23 -15.39
N LYS A 85 -1.92 17.93 -15.21
CA LYS A 85 -0.85 17.95 -16.22
C LYS A 85 -0.01 16.68 -16.12
N VAL A 86 0.36 16.13 -17.27
CA VAL A 86 1.41 15.11 -17.35
C VAL A 86 2.73 15.72 -16.88
N PHE A 87 3.45 14.97 -16.07
CA PHE A 87 4.79 15.36 -15.59
C PHE A 87 5.74 14.17 -15.63
N GLN A 88 7.03 14.47 -15.69
CA GLN A 88 8.08 13.47 -15.65
C GLN A 88 8.43 13.15 -14.19
N MET A 89 8.11 11.91 -13.75
CA MET A 89 8.46 11.45 -12.41
C MET A 89 9.96 11.14 -12.34
N LYS A 90 10.64 11.69 -11.33
CA LYS A 90 12.05 11.36 -11.07
C LYS A 90 12.20 9.88 -10.76
N THR A 91 13.30 9.30 -11.18
CA THR A 91 13.70 7.94 -10.82
C THR A 91 15.11 7.95 -10.22
N THR A 92 15.55 6.79 -9.75
CA THR A 92 16.92 6.57 -9.25
C THR A 92 17.99 6.64 -10.34
N THR A 93 17.60 6.81 -11.61
CA THR A 93 18.47 6.99 -12.79
C THR A 93 18.01 8.21 -13.58
N ASP A 94 18.56 8.40 -14.79
CA ASP A 94 18.16 9.49 -15.69
C ASP A 94 16.80 9.25 -16.40
N ARG A 95 16.22 8.06 -16.27
CA ARG A 95 14.89 7.74 -16.81
C ARG A 95 13.81 8.59 -16.13
N LYS A 96 12.95 9.22 -16.93
CA LYS A 96 11.88 10.11 -16.45
C LYS A 96 10.55 9.71 -17.10
N PRO A 97 9.87 8.68 -16.60
CA PRO A 97 8.58 8.25 -17.13
C PRO A 97 7.49 9.30 -16.90
N ASP A 98 6.55 9.37 -17.84
CA ASP A 98 5.41 10.27 -17.77
C ASP A 98 4.32 9.71 -16.83
N TYR A 99 3.91 10.54 -15.89
CA TYR A 99 2.83 10.26 -14.94
C TYR A 99 1.82 11.40 -14.88
N ILE A 100 0.64 11.09 -14.38
CA ILE A 100 -0.40 12.05 -14.04
C ILE A 100 -0.92 11.76 -12.64
N LYS A 101 -1.24 12.80 -11.86
CA LYS A 101 -1.98 12.62 -10.60
C LYS A 101 -3.41 12.19 -10.94
N ALA A 102 -3.82 11.04 -10.43
CA ALA A 102 -5.15 10.47 -10.72
C ALA A 102 -6.12 10.66 -9.55
N LEU A 103 -5.67 10.40 -8.34
CA LEU A 103 -6.47 10.54 -7.13
C LEU A 103 -5.71 11.35 -6.09
N LYS A 104 -6.47 12.16 -5.32
CA LYS A 104 -6.03 12.70 -4.04
C LYS A 104 -6.75 11.94 -2.94
N LEU A 105 -5.99 11.41 -2.00
CA LEU A 105 -6.43 10.52 -0.93
C LEU A 105 -6.22 11.24 0.40
N SER A 106 -7.31 11.55 1.10
CA SER A 106 -7.27 12.25 2.38
C SER A 106 -7.76 11.34 3.50
N PHE A 107 -7.01 11.23 4.57
CA PHE A 107 -7.30 10.34 5.69
C PHE A 107 -6.73 10.86 7.01
N ARG A 108 -7.21 10.30 8.10
CA ARG A 108 -6.58 10.48 9.42
C ARG A 108 -5.80 9.24 9.78
N LEU A 109 -4.58 9.46 10.27
CA LEU A 109 -3.77 8.41 10.85
C LEU A 109 -3.22 8.92 12.16
N GLN A 110 -3.53 8.21 13.25
CA GLN A 110 -3.34 8.71 14.59
C GLN A 110 -4.04 10.09 14.71
N ASP A 111 -3.40 11.10 15.25
CA ASP A 111 -4.00 12.45 15.39
C ASP A 111 -3.74 13.37 14.19
N SER A 112 -3.14 12.84 13.11
CA SER A 112 -2.71 13.65 11.97
C SER A 112 -3.65 13.50 10.78
N LEU A 113 -3.95 14.63 10.12
CA LEU A 113 -4.57 14.64 8.81
C LEU A 113 -3.49 14.44 7.75
N CYS A 114 -3.64 13.39 6.95
CA CYS A 114 -2.70 12.98 5.93
C CYS A 114 -3.33 13.13 4.53
N VAL A 115 -2.50 13.46 3.56
CA VAL A 115 -2.87 13.51 2.15
C VAL A 115 -1.79 12.79 1.36
N LEU A 116 -2.20 11.91 0.45
CA LEU A 116 -1.35 11.26 -0.55
C LEU A 116 -1.98 11.38 -1.93
N TYR A 117 -1.16 11.34 -2.95
CA TYR A 117 -1.58 11.33 -4.35
C TYR A 117 -1.25 9.98 -4.97
N ALA A 118 -2.24 9.34 -5.58
CA ALA A 118 -2.02 8.16 -6.42
C ALA A 118 -1.82 8.59 -7.87
N TYR A 119 -0.85 7.99 -8.52
CA TYR A 119 -0.39 8.37 -9.86
C TYR A 119 -0.72 7.28 -10.88
N ARG A 120 -1.02 7.69 -12.10
CA ARG A 120 -1.15 6.80 -13.26
C ARG A 120 0.06 6.95 -14.15
N ASN A 121 0.73 5.84 -14.47
CA ASN A 121 1.77 5.83 -15.49
C ASN A 121 1.14 5.84 -16.88
N ILE A 122 1.50 6.83 -17.71
CA ILE A 122 0.85 7.03 -19.01
C ILE A 122 1.13 5.87 -19.97
N ALA A 123 2.37 5.37 -20.01
CA ALA A 123 2.75 4.27 -20.90
C ALA A 123 2.12 2.93 -20.46
N LEU A 124 2.13 2.63 -19.15
CA LEU A 124 1.49 1.41 -18.65
C LEU A 124 -0.02 1.41 -18.85
N ALA A 125 -0.68 2.55 -18.68
CA ALA A 125 -2.13 2.68 -18.84
C ALA A 125 -2.63 2.40 -20.27
N GLN A 126 -1.73 2.35 -21.27
CA GLN A 126 -2.08 1.93 -22.65
C GLN A 126 -2.24 0.42 -22.78
N LYS A 127 -1.76 -0.35 -21.81
CA LYS A 127 -1.87 -1.81 -21.81
C LYS A 127 -3.16 -2.21 -21.08
N PRO A 128 -4.00 -3.08 -21.65
CA PRO A 128 -5.29 -3.45 -21.05
C PRO A 128 -5.20 -3.96 -19.61
N GLU A 129 -4.14 -4.72 -19.29
CA GLU A 129 -3.92 -5.31 -17.97
C GLU A 129 -3.61 -4.27 -16.88
N TYR A 130 -3.08 -3.08 -17.26
CA TYR A 130 -2.68 -1.99 -16.34
C TYR A 130 -3.55 -0.74 -16.45
N LYS A 131 -4.63 -0.76 -17.26
CA LYS A 131 -5.47 0.42 -17.53
C LYS A 131 -6.00 1.11 -16.28
N ASP A 132 -6.30 0.34 -15.24
CA ASP A 132 -6.86 0.82 -13.97
C ASP A 132 -5.83 0.85 -12.83
N GLN A 133 -4.58 0.47 -13.10
CA GLN A 133 -3.53 0.45 -12.08
C GLN A 133 -3.10 1.88 -11.71
N LEU A 134 -3.00 2.11 -10.41
CA LEU A 134 -2.45 3.33 -9.82
C LEU A 134 -1.28 2.98 -8.92
N PHE A 135 -0.33 3.89 -8.89
CA PHE A 135 0.90 3.82 -8.13
C PHE A 135 0.87 4.84 -6.99
N LEU A 136 1.01 4.37 -5.75
CA LEU A 136 1.03 5.19 -4.55
C LEU A 136 2.41 5.08 -3.88
N PRO A 137 3.41 5.86 -4.34
CA PRO A 137 4.69 5.96 -3.65
C PRO A 137 4.58 6.90 -2.46
N PHE A 138 5.26 6.59 -1.36
CA PHE A 138 5.30 7.46 -0.19
C PHE A 138 6.62 7.36 0.56
N THR A 139 6.91 8.39 1.34
CA THR A 139 7.96 8.39 2.36
C THR A 139 7.35 8.72 3.71
N ASP A 140 8.00 8.27 4.77
CA ASP A 140 7.63 8.53 6.15
C ASP A 140 8.88 8.51 7.07
N PRO A 141 8.79 8.91 8.35
CA PRO A 141 9.95 8.98 9.23
C PRO A 141 10.64 7.65 9.56
N THR A 142 10.12 6.49 9.12
CA THR A 142 10.82 5.20 9.23
C THR A 142 11.89 5.00 8.17
N ASN A 143 11.83 5.79 7.06
CA ASN A 143 12.74 5.61 5.94
C ASN A 143 14.19 5.93 6.30
N GLY A 144 15.10 5.00 5.96
CA GLY A 144 16.52 5.08 6.29
C GLY A 144 16.86 4.58 7.69
N PHE A 145 15.86 4.13 8.45
CA PHE A 145 16.01 3.51 9.77
C PHE A 145 15.41 2.09 9.72
N GLU A 146 14.11 1.97 9.97
CA GLU A 146 13.41 0.68 9.97
C GLU A 146 13.01 0.23 8.56
N SER A 147 12.69 1.17 7.68
CA SER A 147 12.30 0.90 6.29
C SER A 147 13.29 1.50 5.28
N TYR A 148 13.18 1.07 4.02
CA TYR A 148 14.10 1.49 2.96
C TYR A 148 14.14 3.02 2.78
N GLY A 149 15.33 3.60 2.71
CA GLY A 149 15.54 5.05 2.64
C GLY A 149 14.93 5.74 1.42
N GLY A 150 14.72 5.02 0.31
CA GLY A 150 14.10 5.53 -0.91
C GLY A 150 12.58 5.59 -0.90
N GLY A 151 11.93 5.22 0.21
CA GLY A 151 10.49 5.15 0.34
C GLY A 151 9.91 3.78 -0.03
N ARG A 152 8.60 3.65 0.10
CA ARG A 152 7.83 2.42 -0.15
C ARG A 152 6.68 2.70 -1.10
N TYR A 153 6.10 1.64 -1.66
CA TYR A 153 5.06 1.70 -2.67
C TYR A 153 3.85 0.89 -2.24
N ILE A 154 2.68 1.31 -2.70
CA ILE A 154 1.43 0.56 -2.64
C ILE A 154 0.81 0.64 -4.03
N ASP A 155 0.35 -0.49 -4.57
CA ASP A 155 -0.45 -0.52 -5.78
C ASP A 155 -1.93 -0.40 -5.45
N LEU A 156 -2.61 0.45 -6.19
CA LEU A 156 -4.03 0.70 -6.06
C LEU A 156 -4.72 0.52 -7.41
N LYS A 157 -6.04 0.48 -7.40
CA LYS A 157 -6.85 0.49 -8.63
C LYS A 157 -7.70 1.75 -8.69
N MET A 158 -7.90 2.25 -9.91
CA MET A 158 -8.79 3.38 -10.15
C MET A 158 -10.20 3.07 -9.61
N THR A 159 -10.83 4.05 -9.01
CA THR A 159 -12.19 3.96 -8.47
C THR A 159 -12.94 5.25 -8.71
N ASP A 160 -14.25 5.14 -8.84
CA ASP A 160 -15.21 6.24 -8.84
C ASP A 160 -15.94 6.40 -7.49
N LYS A 161 -15.62 5.53 -6.52
CA LYS A 161 -16.19 5.59 -5.17
C LYS A 161 -15.64 6.80 -4.40
N GLU A 162 -16.42 7.30 -3.45
CA GLU A 162 -16.02 8.42 -2.58
C GLU A 162 -14.93 8.05 -1.56
N THR A 163 -14.74 6.74 -1.33
CA THR A 163 -13.73 6.22 -0.40
C THR A 163 -13.04 5.00 -0.97
N MET A 164 -11.80 4.75 -0.51
CA MET A 164 -11.06 3.52 -0.77
C MET A 164 -10.20 3.14 0.43
N VAL A 165 -9.87 1.86 0.52
CA VAL A 165 -8.93 1.37 1.52
C VAL A 165 -7.50 1.55 1.02
N ILE A 166 -6.64 2.12 1.87
CA ILE A 166 -5.19 2.10 1.74
C ILE A 166 -4.67 1.18 2.85
N ASP A 167 -4.04 0.08 2.50
CA ASP A 167 -3.46 -0.83 3.49
C ASP A 167 -1.93 -0.72 3.49
N PHE A 168 -1.38 0.01 4.45
CA PHE A 168 0.06 0.16 4.57
C PHE A 168 0.77 -1.14 4.96
N ASN A 169 0.06 -2.14 5.50
CA ASN A 169 0.62 -3.48 5.74
C ASN A 169 1.02 -4.19 4.43
N GLN A 170 0.50 -3.75 3.29
CA GLN A 170 0.82 -4.24 1.95
C GLN A 170 1.83 -3.34 1.22
N SER A 171 2.49 -2.41 1.92
CA SER A 171 3.55 -1.62 1.30
C SER A 171 4.81 -2.46 1.05
N TYR A 172 5.46 -2.20 -0.09
CA TYR A 172 6.64 -2.93 -0.55
C TYR A 172 7.79 -2.00 -0.96
N ASN A 173 9.01 -2.56 -1.03
CA ASN A 173 10.20 -1.82 -1.45
C ASN A 173 10.32 -1.79 -2.97
N PRO A 174 10.84 -0.69 -3.55
CA PRO A 174 11.23 -0.66 -4.96
C PRO A 174 12.35 -1.67 -5.23
N TYR A 175 12.41 -2.20 -6.45
CA TYR A 175 13.46 -3.14 -6.86
C TYR A 175 14.89 -2.59 -6.70
N CYS A 176 15.07 -1.26 -6.78
CA CYS A 176 16.37 -0.64 -6.54
C CYS A 176 16.85 -0.73 -5.08
N ALA A 177 15.99 -1.14 -4.15
CA ALA A 177 16.40 -1.49 -2.79
C ALA A 177 17.20 -2.81 -2.73
N TYR A 178 17.10 -3.64 -3.77
CA TYR A 178 17.73 -4.97 -3.86
C TYR A 178 18.78 -5.04 -4.97
N SER A 179 18.68 -4.20 -5.99
CA SER A 179 19.61 -4.22 -7.12
C SER A 179 19.71 -2.85 -7.80
N GLY A 180 20.93 -2.34 -7.93
CA GLY A 180 21.23 -1.08 -8.63
C GLY A 180 20.93 -1.09 -10.13
N LYS A 181 20.50 -2.21 -10.70
CA LYS A 181 20.13 -2.32 -12.14
C LYS A 181 18.79 -1.67 -12.45
N TYR A 182 17.96 -1.43 -11.42
CA TYR A 182 16.59 -0.94 -11.61
C TYR A 182 16.49 0.58 -11.48
N SER A 183 15.68 1.15 -12.36
CA SER A 183 15.31 2.57 -12.35
C SER A 183 13.95 2.73 -11.69
N CYS A 184 13.92 3.09 -10.42
CA CYS A 184 12.71 3.15 -9.61
C CYS A 184 12.22 4.57 -9.42
N PRO A 185 10.91 4.84 -9.48
CA PRO A 185 10.34 6.15 -9.20
C PRO A 185 10.69 6.64 -7.78
N VAL A 186 11.12 7.88 -7.67
CA VAL A 186 11.34 8.53 -6.36
C VAL A 186 10.02 9.14 -5.90
N PRO A 187 9.53 8.81 -4.68
CA PRO A 187 8.30 9.40 -4.16
C PRO A 187 8.33 10.93 -4.22
N PRO A 188 7.33 11.57 -4.82
CA PRO A 188 7.24 13.03 -4.85
C PRO A 188 7.11 13.60 -3.44
N LYS A 189 7.62 14.84 -3.23
CA LYS A 189 7.64 15.48 -1.90
C LYS A 189 6.25 15.62 -1.28
N GLU A 190 5.20 15.80 -2.09
CA GLU A 190 3.82 15.85 -1.63
C GLU A 190 3.31 14.53 -1.04
N ASN A 191 3.99 13.41 -1.29
CA ASN A 191 3.71 12.10 -0.71
C ASN A 191 4.63 11.77 0.49
N ALA A 192 5.22 12.79 1.12
CA ALA A 192 5.97 12.63 2.35
C ALA A 192 5.05 12.77 3.57
N LEU A 193 4.80 11.66 4.25
CA LEU A 193 4.04 11.63 5.51
C LEU A 193 4.91 12.10 6.67
N ARG A 194 4.30 12.79 7.63
CA ARG A 194 4.97 13.25 8.87
C ARG A 194 4.80 12.29 10.04
N VAL A 195 3.97 11.27 9.87
CA VAL A 195 3.70 10.21 10.85
C VAL A 195 4.45 8.95 10.47
N LYS A 196 4.99 8.22 11.45
CA LYS A 196 5.65 6.93 11.22
C LYS A 196 4.62 5.89 10.76
N ILE A 197 4.99 5.12 9.74
CA ILE A 197 4.21 4.00 9.22
C ILE A 197 4.90 2.70 9.64
N ASN A 198 4.62 2.22 10.85
CA ASN A 198 5.17 0.98 11.39
C ASN A 198 4.37 -0.24 10.87
N ALA A 199 4.16 -0.30 9.56
CA ALA A 199 3.47 -1.37 8.87
C ALA A 199 4.12 -1.65 7.51
N GLY A 200 3.88 -2.85 6.93
CA GLY A 200 4.44 -3.26 5.65
C GLY A 200 5.87 -3.77 5.74
N ILE A 201 6.60 -3.63 4.64
CA ILE A 201 7.94 -4.21 4.50
C ILE A 201 9.02 -3.38 5.24
N LEU A 202 9.99 -4.07 5.83
CA LEU A 202 11.21 -3.47 6.39
C LEU A 202 12.26 -3.24 5.29
N ALA A 203 13.32 -2.50 5.64
CA ALA A 203 14.47 -2.38 4.76
C ALA A 203 15.10 -3.76 4.51
N PRO A 204 15.56 -4.06 3.27
CA PRO A 204 16.36 -5.26 3.05
C PRO A 204 17.68 -5.17 3.84
N PRO A 205 18.35 -6.32 4.13
CA PRO A 205 19.69 -6.30 4.65
C PRO A 205 20.61 -5.42 3.78
N ALA A 206 21.55 -4.72 4.42
CA ALA A 206 22.56 -3.94 3.70
C ALA A 206 23.41 -4.89 2.81
N HIS A 207 23.56 -4.53 1.54
CA HIS A 207 24.42 -5.23 0.57
C HIS A 207 25.84 -4.70 0.62
#